data_b1120d34fff6c9c6240f20acd927bd33
#
_entry.id   b1120d34fff6c9c6240f20acd927bd33
#
_cell.length_a   1.000
_cell.length_b   1.000
_cell.length_c   1.000
_cell.angle_alpha   90.00
_cell.angle_beta   90.00
_cell.angle_gamma   90.00
#
_symmetry.space_group_name_H-M   'P 1'
#
loop_
_entity.id
_entity.type
_entity.pdbx_description
1 polymer ?
#
loop_
_entity_poly.entity_id
_entity_poly.type
_entity_poly.pdbx_seq_one_letter_code
_entity_poly.pdbx_strand_id
1 'polypeptide(L)'
;MNETKNITFRPLRADEVECRVGNITANGCSLLLYKTARTDMDLLDEVMGPENWQNEFYELGDKLFCRLGLRINGEWIWKSDCGIEGNAGEEKSQASDARKRAGFAWGIGRELYRAPFIFLNVPTERRNDGRGYQLKEFPKYDVTVFEATKTEVKDLVIVDKHGNEVFRMGAPLREARKTSKPSGQAAAPAASAPIMTATFDDAPGGEMSELEIAINDLKKARNRAELQQVHNQYKAVYGEYGSARNEQYCAVLNEMSRKYPRPS
;
A
#
# COMPACT_ATOMS: atom_id res chain seq x y z
N MET A 1 16.41 -38.96 -11.82
CA MET A 1 15.19 -38.15 -11.54
C MET A 1 15.71 -36.78 -11.16
N ASN A 2 15.46 -35.75 -11.97
CA ASN A 2 15.84 -34.39 -11.62
C ASN A 2 14.90 -33.95 -10.49
N GLU A 3 15.42 -33.73 -9.29
CA GLU A 3 14.67 -33.06 -8.24
C GLU A 3 14.27 -31.68 -8.74
N THR A 4 13.00 -31.43 -8.83
CA THR A 4 12.45 -30.11 -9.18
C THR A 4 12.83 -29.13 -8.08
N LYS A 5 13.82 -28.28 -8.31
CA LYS A 5 14.25 -27.26 -7.34
C LYS A 5 13.08 -26.30 -7.10
N ASN A 6 12.49 -26.42 -5.92
CA ASN A 6 11.36 -25.56 -5.54
C ASN A 6 11.92 -24.20 -5.10
N ILE A 7 11.82 -23.19 -5.99
CA ILE A 7 12.35 -21.85 -5.73
C ILE A 7 11.43 -21.14 -4.73
N THR A 8 12.01 -20.71 -3.63
CA THR A 8 11.31 -20.01 -2.57
C THR A 8 12.16 -18.86 -2.06
N PHE A 9 11.63 -17.66 -2.15
CA PHE A 9 12.21 -16.46 -1.53
C PHE A 9 11.77 -16.38 -0.07
N ARG A 10 12.67 -15.99 0.81
CA ARG A 10 12.33 -15.69 2.21
C ARG A 10 11.51 -14.41 2.31
N PRO A 11 10.76 -14.20 3.39
CA PRO A 11 10.19 -12.90 3.69
C PRO A 11 11.27 -11.82 3.83
N LEU A 12 10.88 -10.57 3.63
CA LEU A 12 11.76 -9.41 3.81
C LEU A 12 12.16 -9.26 5.28
N ARG A 13 13.36 -8.77 5.51
CA ARG A 13 13.82 -8.31 6.83
C ARG A 13 13.40 -6.87 7.06
N ALA A 14 13.45 -6.40 8.30
CA ALA A 14 13.10 -5.03 8.66
C ALA A 14 13.92 -3.97 7.90
N ASP A 15 15.20 -4.22 7.69
CA ASP A 15 16.13 -3.36 6.94
C ASP A 15 15.90 -3.37 5.41
N GLU A 16 15.07 -4.27 4.92
CA GLU A 16 14.67 -4.39 3.51
C GLU A 16 13.29 -3.75 3.23
N VAL A 17 12.60 -3.33 4.29
CA VAL A 17 11.29 -2.68 4.20
C VAL A 17 11.44 -1.20 4.47
N GLU A 18 11.07 -0.39 3.50
CA GLU A 18 11.03 1.06 3.65
C GLU A 18 9.60 1.54 3.92
N CYS A 19 9.48 2.69 4.56
CA CYS A 19 8.22 3.32 4.92
C CYS A 19 8.16 4.74 4.36
N ARG A 20 7.03 5.10 3.75
CA ARG A 20 6.81 6.47 3.28
C ARG A 20 5.40 6.95 3.65
N VAL A 21 5.25 8.26 3.73
CA VAL A 21 3.95 8.89 3.84
C VAL A 21 3.18 8.66 2.54
N GLY A 22 1.96 8.17 2.69
CA GLY A 22 1.00 7.99 1.62
C GLY A 22 0.03 9.17 1.54
N ASN A 23 -1.26 8.92 1.78
CA ASN A 23 -2.28 9.95 1.75
C ASN A 23 -2.27 10.81 3.03
N ILE A 24 -2.42 12.14 2.87
CA ILE A 24 -2.48 13.10 3.99
C ILE A 24 -3.89 13.68 4.06
N THR A 25 -4.47 13.66 5.25
CA THR A 25 -5.82 14.17 5.54
C THR A 25 -5.77 15.25 6.62
N ALA A 26 -6.90 15.83 6.99
CA ALA A 26 -6.99 16.77 8.11
C ALA A 26 -6.56 16.18 9.46
N ASN A 27 -6.67 14.85 9.61
CA ASN A 27 -6.47 14.15 10.89
C ASN A 27 -5.11 13.43 10.98
N GLY A 28 -4.32 13.43 9.92
CA GLY A 28 -3.05 12.73 9.89
C GLY A 28 -2.70 12.18 8.51
N CYS A 29 -1.88 11.13 8.49
CA CYS A 29 -1.44 10.50 7.25
C CYS A 29 -1.44 8.98 7.32
N SER A 30 -1.62 8.34 6.18
CA SER A 30 -1.33 6.92 6.03
C SER A 30 0.16 6.70 5.79
N LEU A 31 0.66 5.53 6.21
CA LEU A 31 1.98 5.06 5.84
C LEU A 31 1.86 3.90 4.86
N LEU A 32 2.80 3.87 3.92
CA LEU A 32 2.94 2.80 2.93
C LEU A 32 4.28 2.12 3.12
N LEU A 33 4.24 0.79 3.26
CA LEU A 33 5.44 -0.04 3.26
C LEU A 33 5.80 -0.41 1.82
N TYR A 34 7.07 -0.39 1.51
CA TYR A 34 7.56 -0.78 0.18
C TYR A 34 8.97 -1.36 0.26
N LYS A 35 9.39 -2.04 -0.79
CA LYS A 35 10.76 -2.50 -1.00
C LYS A 35 11.40 -1.75 -2.15
N THR A 36 12.72 -1.68 -2.18
CA THR A 36 13.43 -1.14 -3.33
C THR A 36 13.67 -2.20 -4.40
N ALA A 37 13.97 -1.77 -5.63
CA ALA A 37 14.40 -2.69 -6.68
C ALA A 37 15.76 -3.35 -6.36
N ARG A 38 16.58 -2.75 -5.49
CA ARG A 38 17.84 -3.35 -5.02
C ARG A 38 17.57 -4.56 -4.15
N THR A 39 16.64 -4.45 -3.22
CA THR A 39 16.18 -5.59 -2.40
C THR A 39 15.77 -6.79 -3.25
N ASP A 40 15.08 -6.56 -4.39
CA ASP A 40 14.74 -7.64 -5.31
C ASP A 40 15.98 -8.28 -5.93
N MET A 41 16.95 -7.47 -6.34
CA MET A 41 18.19 -7.98 -6.93
C MET A 41 19.01 -8.79 -5.92
N ASP A 42 19.15 -8.27 -4.68
CA ASP A 42 19.88 -8.96 -3.60
C ASP A 42 19.24 -10.33 -3.29
N LEU A 43 17.89 -10.41 -3.24
CA LEU A 43 17.18 -11.67 -3.01
C LEU A 43 17.28 -12.64 -4.21
N LEU A 44 17.31 -12.10 -5.42
CA LEU A 44 17.52 -12.90 -6.62
C LEU A 44 18.94 -13.50 -6.64
N ASP A 45 19.93 -12.69 -6.29
CA ASP A 45 21.32 -13.15 -6.18
C ASP A 45 21.47 -14.21 -5.06
N GLU A 46 20.83 -13.98 -3.90
CA GLU A 46 20.85 -14.90 -2.76
C GLU A 46 20.27 -16.28 -3.13
N VAL A 47 19.16 -16.33 -3.85
CA VAL A 47 18.41 -17.56 -4.10
C VAL A 47 18.82 -18.26 -5.39
N MET A 48 19.09 -17.46 -6.42
CA MET A 48 19.35 -17.98 -7.78
C MET A 48 20.82 -17.96 -8.16
N GLY A 49 21.61 -17.03 -7.60
CA GLY A 49 22.89 -16.63 -8.13
C GLY A 49 22.73 -15.63 -9.29
N PRO A 50 23.65 -14.67 -9.45
CA PRO A 50 23.51 -13.58 -10.42
C PRO A 50 23.44 -14.05 -11.89
N GLU A 51 23.94 -15.24 -12.21
CA GLU A 51 23.92 -15.84 -13.55
C GLU A 51 22.61 -16.57 -13.89
N ASN A 52 21.71 -16.74 -12.94
CA ASN A 52 20.48 -17.52 -13.12
C ASN A 52 19.21 -16.70 -13.04
N TRP A 53 19.33 -15.38 -13.11
CA TRP A 53 18.20 -14.49 -13.30
C TRP A 53 18.57 -13.36 -14.26
N GLN A 54 17.57 -12.82 -14.93
CA GLN A 54 17.72 -11.67 -15.81
C GLN A 54 16.39 -10.94 -15.93
N ASN A 55 16.43 -9.66 -16.31
CA ASN A 55 15.23 -8.89 -16.59
C ASN A 55 15.34 -8.14 -17.93
N GLU A 56 14.20 -7.95 -18.56
CA GLU A 56 14.08 -7.14 -19.75
C GLU A 56 12.92 -6.18 -19.59
N PHE A 57 13.07 -4.99 -20.20
CA PHE A 57 12.01 -4.00 -20.27
C PHE A 57 11.51 -3.92 -21.70
N TYR A 58 10.20 -3.78 -21.85
CA TYR A 58 9.56 -3.58 -23.15
C TYR A 58 8.30 -2.73 -22.99
N GLU A 59 7.93 -2.04 -24.04
CA GLU A 59 6.72 -1.24 -24.08
C GLU A 59 5.59 -2.02 -24.76
N LEU A 60 4.39 -1.90 -24.20
CA LEU A 60 3.16 -2.42 -24.76
C LEU A 60 2.06 -1.37 -24.59
N GLY A 61 1.65 -0.75 -25.69
CA GLY A 61 0.84 0.47 -25.61
C GLY A 61 1.63 1.59 -24.93
N ASP A 62 0.98 2.28 -23.99
CA ASP A 62 1.59 3.39 -23.25
C ASP A 62 2.25 2.96 -21.93
N LYS A 63 2.50 1.65 -21.76
CA LYS A 63 2.98 1.09 -20.50
C LYS A 63 4.32 0.39 -20.66
N LEU A 64 5.22 0.68 -19.71
CA LEU A 64 6.50 -0.03 -19.59
C LEU A 64 6.31 -1.30 -18.75
N PHE A 65 6.63 -2.44 -19.36
CA PHE A 65 6.65 -3.74 -18.69
C PHE A 65 8.08 -4.14 -18.34
N CYS A 66 8.22 -4.85 -17.24
CA CYS A 66 9.39 -5.64 -16.92
C CYS A 66 9.03 -7.12 -16.99
N ARG A 67 9.78 -7.92 -17.74
CA ARG A 67 9.76 -9.37 -17.56
C ARG A 67 11.01 -9.80 -16.82
N LEU A 68 10.81 -10.60 -15.78
CA LEU A 68 11.84 -11.17 -14.94
C LEU A 68 11.91 -12.68 -15.19
N GLY A 69 13.06 -13.14 -15.65
CA GLY A 69 13.35 -14.54 -15.97
C GLY A 69 14.19 -15.19 -14.89
N LEU A 70 13.81 -16.40 -14.50
CA LEU A 70 14.60 -17.27 -13.64
C LEU A 70 14.97 -18.54 -14.39
N ARG A 71 16.21 -19.00 -14.25
CA ARG A 71 16.69 -20.24 -14.84
C ARG A 71 16.40 -21.41 -13.91
N ILE A 72 15.42 -22.23 -14.29
CA ILE A 72 14.95 -23.35 -13.49
C ILE A 72 15.15 -24.64 -14.28
N ASN A 73 15.93 -25.57 -13.74
CA ASN A 73 16.27 -26.85 -14.41
C ASN A 73 16.86 -26.67 -15.82
N GLY A 74 17.61 -25.56 -16.03
CA GLY A 74 18.24 -25.25 -17.30
C GLY A 74 17.39 -24.43 -18.27
N GLU A 75 16.11 -24.23 -17.99
CA GLU A 75 15.17 -23.45 -18.80
C GLU A 75 14.89 -22.09 -18.20
N TRP A 76 14.70 -21.06 -19.06
CA TRP A 76 14.28 -19.74 -18.64
C TRP A 76 12.75 -19.67 -18.53
N ILE A 77 12.27 -19.40 -17.32
CA ILE A 77 10.85 -19.17 -17.05
C ILE A 77 10.66 -17.69 -16.75
N TRP A 78 9.68 -17.07 -17.42
CA TRP A 78 9.46 -15.63 -17.39
C TRP A 78 8.13 -15.26 -16.76
N LYS A 79 8.13 -14.20 -15.95
CA LYS A 79 6.93 -13.53 -15.45
C LYS A 79 7.04 -12.04 -15.70
N SER A 80 5.95 -11.40 -16.08
CA SER A 80 5.93 -9.99 -16.45
C SER A 80 4.92 -9.21 -15.63
N ASP A 81 5.20 -7.93 -15.39
CA ASP A 81 4.23 -6.97 -14.89
C ASP A 81 4.57 -5.57 -15.39
N CYS A 82 3.60 -4.65 -15.35
CA CYS A 82 3.77 -3.28 -15.82
C CYS A 82 4.03 -2.31 -14.64
N GLY A 83 4.84 -1.29 -14.89
CA GLY A 83 5.03 -0.17 -13.98
C GLY A 83 3.92 0.87 -14.12
N ILE A 84 3.56 1.50 -13.01
CA ILE A 84 2.67 2.65 -12.99
C ILE A 84 3.50 3.93 -13.04
N GLU A 85 3.08 4.89 -13.86
CA GLU A 85 3.72 6.21 -13.92
C GLU A 85 3.60 6.92 -12.56
N GLY A 86 4.73 7.39 -12.04
CA GLY A 86 4.78 8.14 -10.79
C GLY A 86 4.83 9.65 -11.07
N ASN A 87 4.33 10.46 -10.14
CA ASN A 87 4.22 11.91 -10.26
C ASN A 87 5.57 12.69 -10.26
N ALA A 88 6.72 12.03 -10.20
CA ALA A 88 8.01 12.69 -10.15
C ALA A 88 9.13 11.83 -10.78
N GLY A 89 9.64 12.24 -11.93
CA GLY A 89 10.76 11.57 -12.62
C GLY A 89 10.33 10.29 -13.33
N GLU A 90 9.44 10.44 -14.28
CA GLU A 90 8.55 9.45 -14.89
C GLU A 90 9.20 8.12 -15.33
N GLU A 91 10.20 8.14 -16.18
CA GLU A 91 10.78 6.91 -16.77
C GLU A 91 11.53 6.02 -15.75
N LYS A 92 12.37 6.63 -14.91
CA LYS A 92 13.15 5.88 -13.92
C LYS A 92 12.27 5.28 -12.82
N SER A 93 11.21 6.00 -12.45
CA SER A 93 10.22 5.56 -11.48
C SER A 93 9.43 4.36 -12.01
N GLN A 94 8.97 4.44 -13.26
CA GLN A 94 8.19 3.41 -13.92
C GLN A 94 8.98 2.11 -14.11
N ALA A 95 10.25 2.18 -14.54
CA ALA A 95 11.10 1.00 -14.68
C ALA A 95 11.37 0.30 -13.34
N SER A 96 11.60 1.07 -12.28
CA SER A 96 11.79 0.53 -10.93
C SER A 96 10.51 -0.12 -10.41
N ASP A 97 9.35 0.45 -10.69
CA ASP A 97 8.06 -0.10 -10.29
C ASP A 97 7.74 -1.37 -11.07
N ALA A 98 7.89 -1.38 -12.41
CA ALA A 98 7.70 -2.55 -13.24
C ALA A 98 8.56 -3.74 -12.77
N ARG A 99 9.82 -3.50 -12.39
CA ARG A 99 10.70 -4.56 -11.86
C ARG A 99 10.20 -5.11 -10.52
N LYS A 100 9.84 -4.25 -9.58
CA LYS A 100 9.30 -4.66 -8.26
C LYS A 100 8.04 -5.50 -8.42
N ARG A 101 7.16 -5.11 -9.34
CA ARG A 101 5.93 -5.84 -9.64
C ARG A 101 6.20 -7.20 -10.27
N ALA A 102 7.14 -7.28 -11.22
CA ALA A 102 7.60 -8.58 -11.76
C ALA A 102 8.21 -9.46 -10.65
N GLY A 103 8.93 -8.88 -9.67
CA GLY A 103 9.42 -9.57 -8.48
C GLY A 103 8.30 -10.14 -7.61
N PHE A 104 7.20 -9.39 -7.42
CA PHE A 104 6.01 -9.91 -6.73
C PHE A 104 5.40 -11.12 -7.42
N ALA A 105 5.43 -11.16 -8.76
CA ALA A 105 4.96 -12.34 -9.50
C ALA A 105 5.78 -13.60 -9.18
N TRP A 106 7.04 -13.45 -8.78
CA TRP A 106 7.90 -14.53 -8.29
C TRP A 106 7.79 -14.80 -6.80
N GLY A 107 7.07 -13.97 -6.06
CA GLY A 107 6.86 -14.11 -4.61
C GLY A 107 7.78 -13.28 -3.75
N ILE A 108 8.59 -12.39 -4.33
CA ILE A 108 9.52 -11.53 -3.59
C ILE A 108 8.74 -10.37 -2.96
N GLY A 109 8.68 -10.33 -1.63
CA GLY A 109 8.04 -9.23 -0.89
C GLY A 109 6.51 -9.23 -0.92
N ARG A 110 5.86 -10.34 -1.27
CA ARG A 110 4.38 -10.44 -1.30
C ARG A 110 3.73 -10.15 0.02
N GLU A 111 4.41 -10.38 1.12
CA GLU A 111 3.95 -10.08 2.48
C GLU A 111 3.64 -8.60 2.68
N LEU A 112 4.23 -7.69 1.90
CA LEU A 112 3.91 -6.26 1.97
C LEU A 112 2.43 -5.98 1.63
N TYR A 113 1.81 -6.78 0.77
CA TYR A 113 0.37 -6.69 0.48
C TYR A 113 -0.51 -7.22 1.63
N ARG A 114 0.09 -7.86 2.63
CA ARG A 114 -0.59 -8.34 3.85
C ARG A 114 -0.39 -7.39 5.03
N ALA A 115 0.37 -6.32 4.84
CA ALA A 115 0.56 -5.31 5.88
C ALA A 115 -0.79 -4.64 6.25
N PRO A 116 -1.01 -4.32 7.53
CA PRO A 116 -2.22 -3.63 7.94
C PRO A 116 -2.25 -2.22 7.36
N PHE A 117 -3.45 -1.64 7.29
CA PHE A 117 -3.56 -0.22 7.03
C PHE A 117 -2.99 0.56 8.21
N ILE A 118 -1.99 1.39 7.94
CA ILE A 118 -1.27 2.17 8.95
C ILE A 118 -1.69 3.63 8.83
N PHE A 119 -2.29 4.18 9.88
CA PHE A 119 -2.65 5.59 9.94
C PHE A 119 -2.09 6.23 11.20
N LEU A 120 -1.43 7.37 11.02
CA LEU A 120 -0.85 8.14 12.11
C LEU A 120 -1.64 9.44 12.30
N ASN A 121 -2.07 9.70 13.53
CA ASN A 121 -2.64 10.97 13.95
C ASN A 121 -1.51 11.97 14.20
N VAL A 122 -1.09 12.67 13.17
CA VAL A 122 -0.01 13.67 13.21
C VAL A 122 -0.52 15.04 12.78
N PRO A 123 0.08 16.14 13.29
CA PRO A 123 -0.35 17.49 12.94
C PRO A 123 -0.24 17.76 11.44
N THR A 124 -1.34 18.16 10.85
CA THR A 124 -1.44 18.57 9.46
C THR A 124 -1.90 20.00 9.35
N GLU A 125 -1.68 20.61 8.20
CA GLU A 125 -2.18 21.93 7.86
C GLU A 125 -2.71 21.94 6.43
N ARG A 126 -3.59 22.87 6.11
CA ARG A 126 -4.06 23.05 4.74
C ARG A 126 -2.94 23.55 3.85
N ARG A 127 -2.82 22.98 2.67
CA ARG A 127 -1.87 23.46 1.67
C ARG A 127 -2.27 24.89 1.21
N ASN A 128 -1.28 25.70 0.90
CA ASN A 128 -1.49 27.09 0.44
C ASN A 128 -2.28 27.16 -0.89
N ASP A 129 -2.22 26.11 -1.70
CA ASP A 129 -2.99 25.99 -2.95
C ASP A 129 -4.45 25.59 -2.73
N GLY A 130 -4.87 25.39 -1.48
CA GLY A 130 -6.21 24.94 -1.10
C GLY A 130 -6.55 23.49 -1.45
N ARG A 131 -5.62 22.75 -2.06
CA ARG A 131 -5.81 21.38 -2.54
C ARG A 131 -5.34 20.35 -1.53
N GLY A 132 -6.10 20.15 -0.45
CA GLY A 132 -5.82 19.13 0.53
C GLY A 132 -4.94 19.57 1.70
N TYR A 133 -4.26 18.64 2.30
CA TYR A 133 -3.47 18.81 3.51
C TYR A 133 -2.00 18.43 3.27
N GLN A 134 -1.12 18.99 4.08
CA GLN A 134 0.29 18.63 4.16
C GLN A 134 0.68 18.43 5.61
N LEU A 135 1.77 17.71 5.84
CA LEU A 135 2.35 17.59 7.17
C LEU A 135 3.08 18.89 7.52
N LYS A 136 2.97 19.32 8.78
CA LYS A 136 3.68 20.50 9.27
C LYS A 136 5.19 20.34 9.27
N GLU A 137 5.67 19.12 9.46
CA GLU A 137 7.08 18.75 9.36
C GLU A 137 7.21 17.58 8.40
N PHE A 138 8.35 17.47 7.72
CA PHE A 138 8.65 16.34 6.86
C PHE A 138 9.14 15.18 7.74
N PRO A 139 8.31 14.19 8.01
CA PRO A 139 8.68 13.09 8.88
C PRO A 139 9.55 12.08 8.11
N LYS A 140 10.51 11.52 8.81
CA LYS A 140 11.18 10.29 8.43
C LYS A 140 10.68 9.19 9.33
N TYR A 141 10.26 8.08 8.74
CA TYR A 141 9.83 6.88 9.45
C TYR A 141 10.70 5.72 9.01
N ASP A 142 11.13 4.93 9.98
CA ASP A 142 11.97 3.75 9.74
C ASP A 142 11.26 2.51 10.32
N VAL A 143 11.34 1.38 9.61
CA VAL A 143 10.84 0.09 10.09
C VAL A 143 11.93 -0.57 10.92
N THR A 144 11.67 -0.84 12.19
CA THR A 144 12.65 -1.43 13.12
C THR A 144 12.37 -2.91 13.41
N VAL A 145 11.11 -3.32 13.28
CA VAL A 145 10.71 -4.73 13.36
C VAL A 145 9.79 -5.03 12.19
N PHE A 146 10.04 -6.11 11.50
CA PHE A 146 9.19 -6.67 10.46
C PHE A 146 9.32 -8.19 10.48
N GLU A 147 8.34 -8.85 11.05
CA GLU A 147 8.26 -10.30 11.05
C GLU A 147 7.05 -10.74 10.22
N ALA A 148 7.31 -11.51 9.19
CA ALA A 148 6.27 -11.94 8.27
C ALA A 148 6.48 -13.39 7.84
N THR A 149 5.38 -14.00 7.43
CA THR A 149 5.35 -15.22 6.63
C THR A 149 4.93 -14.86 5.20
N LYS A 150 4.84 -15.84 4.31
CA LYS A 150 4.32 -15.61 2.96
C LYS A 150 2.85 -15.15 2.92
N THR A 151 2.11 -15.36 4.00
CA THR A 151 0.66 -15.17 4.07
C THR A 151 0.23 -14.09 5.06
N GLU A 152 1.09 -13.67 5.97
CA GLU A 152 0.74 -12.71 7.01
C GLU A 152 1.96 -11.92 7.50
N VAL A 153 1.74 -10.70 7.97
CA VAL A 153 2.67 -9.94 8.81
C VAL A 153 2.33 -10.22 10.26
N LYS A 154 3.31 -10.68 11.05
CA LYS A 154 3.13 -11.09 12.45
C LYS A 154 3.49 -9.99 13.43
N ASP A 155 4.56 -9.27 13.16
CA ASP A 155 5.01 -8.14 13.96
C ASP A 155 5.56 -7.03 13.06
N LEU A 156 5.24 -5.79 13.42
CA LEU A 156 5.66 -4.60 12.71
C LEU A 156 5.80 -3.44 13.70
N VAL A 157 6.97 -2.83 13.71
CA VAL A 157 7.22 -1.61 14.49
C VAL A 157 7.80 -0.55 13.58
N ILE A 158 7.22 0.63 13.65
CA ILE A 158 7.68 1.81 12.93
C ILE A 158 8.03 2.88 13.94
N VAL A 159 9.16 3.52 13.74
CA VAL A 159 9.67 4.60 14.57
C VAL A 159 9.81 5.91 13.79
N ASP A 160 9.78 7.03 14.49
CA ASP A 160 10.10 8.34 13.93
C ASP A 160 11.62 8.58 13.86
N LYS A 161 12.00 9.74 13.35
CA LYS A 161 13.41 10.19 13.26
C LYS A 161 14.16 10.27 14.60
N HIS A 162 13.44 10.24 15.72
CA HIS A 162 13.98 10.28 17.08
C HIS A 162 14.03 8.90 17.74
N GLY A 163 13.57 7.85 17.03
CA GLY A 163 13.48 6.50 17.54
C GLY A 163 12.24 6.23 18.40
N ASN A 164 11.28 7.17 18.45
CA ASN A 164 10.02 6.92 19.16
C ASN A 164 9.11 6.03 18.30
N GLU A 165 8.50 5.04 18.96
CA GLU A 165 7.53 4.18 18.31
C GLU A 165 6.27 4.97 17.95
N VAL A 166 5.92 4.98 16.66
CA VAL A 166 4.73 5.64 16.15
C VAL A 166 3.65 4.65 15.71
N PHE A 167 4.03 3.42 15.45
CA PHE A 167 3.11 2.33 15.13
C PHE A 167 3.68 0.99 15.59
N ARG A 168 2.81 0.15 16.17
CA ARG A 168 3.11 -1.23 16.51
C ARG A 168 1.95 -2.15 16.16
N MET A 169 2.28 -3.25 15.50
CA MET A 169 1.42 -4.40 15.30
C MET A 169 2.06 -5.60 16.01
N GLY A 170 1.25 -6.48 16.60
CA GLY A 170 1.73 -7.64 17.33
C GLY A 170 1.77 -7.43 18.86
N ALA A 171 2.15 -8.47 19.59
CA ALA A 171 2.27 -8.37 21.06
C ALA A 171 3.50 -7.52 21.42
N PRO A 172 3.39 -6.60 22.39
CA PRO A 172 4.55 -5.84 22.84
C PRO A 172 5.62 -6.80 23.34
N LEU A 173 6.86 -6.62 22.85
CA LEU A 173 8.02 -7.33 23.37
C LEU A 173 8.04 -7.07 24.89
N ARG A 174 8.06 -8.13 25.71
CA ARG A 174 8.15 -8.01 27.17
C ARG A 174 9.35 -7.14 27.50
N GLU A 175 9.09 -5.91 27.94
CA GLU A 175 10.13 -5.03 28.44
C GLU A 175 10.98 -5.73 29.48
N ALA A 176 12.28 -5.77 29.26
CA ALA A 176 13.24 -6.02 30.30
C ALA A 176 13.07 -4.92 31.36
N ARG A 177 12.51 -5.31 32.48
CA ARG A 177 12.17 -4.53 33.66
C ARG A 177 13.27 -3.51 34.00
N LYS A 178 13.07 -2.22 33.70
CA LYS A 178 13.72 -1.13 34.38
C LYS A 178 12.69 -0.49 35.34
N THR A 179 12.95 -0.71 36.63
CA THR A 179 12.18 -0.18 37.75
C THR A 179 12.30 1.33 37.82
N SER A 180 11.19 2.05 37.71
CA SER A 180 10.95 3.29 38.46
C SER A 180 9.45 3.52 38.60
N LYS A 181 9.05 3.91 39.81
CA LYS A 181 7.72 3.91 40.40
C LYS A 181 6.84 5.09 39.93
N PRO A 182 5.53 5.06 40.20
CA PRO A 182 4.51 5.74 39.41
C PRO A 182 4.02 7.04 40.06
N SER A 183 3.40 7.90 39.25
CA SER A 183 2.39 8.83 39.77
C SER A 183 1.24 8.86 38.73
N GLY A 184 0.03 8.63 39.29
CA GLY A 184 -1.15 8.28 38.53
C GLY A 184 -1.88 9.44 37.90
N GLN A 185 -2.69 9.08 36.97
CA GLN A 185 -4.14 9.39 36.98
C GLN A 185 -4.80 8.66 35.82
N ALA A 186 -5.89 7.97 36.15
CA ALA A 186 -6.70 7.24 35.23
C ALA A 186 -7.51 8.17 34.32
N ALA A 187 -7.51 7.92 33.04
CA ALA A 187 -8.52 8.39 32.11
C ALA A 187 -9.17 7.17 31.44
N ALA A 188 -10.49 7.18 31.43
CA ALA A 188 -11.38 6.11 30.99
C ALA A 188 -11.24 5.74 29.52
N PRO A 189 -11.65 4.52 29.12
CA PRO A 189 -11.43 4.01 27.77
C PRO A 189 -12.35 4.69 26.75
N ALA A 190 -11.76 5.25 25.73
CA ALA A 190 -12.48 5.68 24.53
C ALA A 190 -12.87 4.45 23.70
N ALA A 191 -14.13 4.42 23.33
CA ALA A 191 -14.78 3.35 22.59
C ALA A 191 -14.03 2.96 21.31
N SER A 192 -13.83 1.65 21.15
CA SER A 192 -13.30 1.02 19.96
C SER A 192 -14.19 1.32 18.74
N ALA A 193 -13.62 2.00 17.74
CA ALA A 193 -14.20 2.04 16.42
C ALA A 193 -14.10 0.64 15.76
N PRO A 194 -15.10 0.23 14.99
CA PRO A 194 -15.12 -1.11 14.42
C PRO A 194 -13.99 -1.28 13.41
N ILE A 195 -13.25 -2.37 13.60
CA ILE A 195 -12.24 -2.88 12.66
C ILE A 195 -13.03 -3.33 11.42
N MET A 196 -12.90 -2.60 10.33
CA MET A 196 -13.32 -3.10 9.02
C MET A 196 -12.25 -4.08 8.54
N THR A 197 -12.46 -5.35 8.80
CA THR A 197 -11.76 -6.44 8.13
C THR A 197 -12.19 -6.43 6.67
N ALA A 198 -11.32 -5.98 5.78
CA ALA A 198 -11.47 -6.25 4.37
C ALA A 198 -11.16 -7.73 4.14
N THR A 199 -12.18 -8.54 3.99
CA THR A 199 -12.07 -9.91 3.46
C THR A 199 -11.79 -9.79 1.97
N PHE A 200 -10.60 -10.18 1.57
CA PHE A 200 -10.30 -10.42 0.16
C PHE A 200 -10.86 -11.80 -0.19
N ASP A 201 -11.97 -11.81 -0.92
CA ASP A 201 -12.42 -13.00 -1.63
C ASP A 201 -11.50 -13.22 -2.84
N ASP A 202 -10.99 -14.43 -2.96
CA ASP A 202 -10.22 -14.92 -4.09
C ASP A 202 -11.04 -14.84 -5.38
N ALA A 203 -10.68 -13.88 -6.26
CA ALA A 203 -11.06 -13.90 -7.66
C ALA A 203 -9.84 -13.59 -8.53
N PRO A 204 -9.65 -14.30 -9.63
CA PRO A 204 -8.50 -14.09 -10.51
C PRO A 204 -8.73 -12.84 -11.36
N GLY A 205 -7.85 -11.88 -11.24
CA GLY A 205 -7.89 -10.74 -12.16
C GLY A 205 -7.55 -9.42 -11.47
N GLY A 206 -6.82 -8.63 -12.12
CA GLY A 206 -6.51 -7.22 -12.06
C GLY A 206 -6.90 -6.45 -10.80
N GLU A 207 -5.92 -5.80 -10.19
CA GLU A 207 -6.19 -4.76 -9.19
C GLU A 207 -7.21 -3.78 -9.77
N MET A 208 -8.32 -3.60 -9.04
CA MET A 208 -9.31 -2.58 -9.39
C MET A 208 -8.61 -1.23 -9.43
N SER A 209 -8.77 -0.50 -10.51
CA SER A 209 -8.25 0.87 -10.62
C SER A 209 -8.86 1.75 -9.51
N GLU A 210 -8.18 2.82 -9.11
CA GLU A 210 -8.74 3.78 -8.13
C GLU A 210 -10.14 4.27 -8.55
N LEU A 211 -10.38 4.38 -9.84
CA LEU A 211 -11.69 4.70 -10.39
C LEU A 211 -12.72 3.61 -10.12
N GLU A 212 -12.37 2.35 -10.32
CA GLU A 212 -13.26 1.21 -10.04
C GLU A 212 -13.55 1.09 -8.55
N ILE A 213 -12.57 1.34 -7.69
CA ILE A 213 -12.75 1.41 -6.24
C ILE A 213 -13.74 2.53 -5.89
N ALA A 214 -13.54 3.73 -6.42
CA ALA A 214 -14.43 4.87 -6.17
C ALA A 214 -15.86 4.60 -6.67
N ILE A 215 -16.02 3.99 -7.84
CA ILE A 215 -17.31 3.59 -8.40
C ILE A 215 -17.99 2.52 -7.52
N ASN A 216 -17.22 1.54 -7.04
CA ASN A 216 -17.72 0.48 -6.20
C ASN A 216 -18.17 1.02 -4.83
N ASP A 217 -17.44 1.97 -4.27
CA ASP A 217 -17.81 2.62 -3.01
C ASP A 217 -19.10 3.44 -3.17
N LEU A 218 -19.29 4.15 -4.30
CA LEU A 218 -20.57 4.81 -4.59
C LEU A 218 -21.74 3.80 -4.62
N LYS A 219 -21.55 2.64 -5.27
CA LYS A 219 -22.56 1.59 -5.39
C LYS A 219 -22.91 0.92 -4.06
N LYS A 220 -21.97 0.88 -3.10
CA LYS A 220 -22.19 0.33 -1.76
C LYS A 220 -22.98 1.25 -0.83
N ALA A 221 -23.10 2.54 -1.13
CA ALA A 221 -23.86 3.49 -0.32
C ALA A 221 -25.31 3.05 -0.17
N ARG A 222 -25.82 3.06 1.06
CA ARG A 222 -27.17 2.58 1.43
C ARG A 222 -28.19 3.70 1.61
N ASN A 223 -27.69 4.92 1.74
CA ASN A 223 -28.52 6.11 1.94
C ASN A 223 -27.80 7.37 1.41
N ARG A 224 -28.51 8.52 1.43
CA ARG A 224 -28.00 9.79 0.93
C ARG A 224 -26.77 10.30 1.68
N ALA A 225 -26.71 10.11 2.99
CA ALA A 225 -25.60 10.58 3.80
C ALA A 225 -24.30 9.81 3.48
N GLU A 226 -24.39 8.49 3.37
CA GLU A 226 -23.25 7.66 2.94
C GLU A 226 -22.81 7.99 1.52
N LEU A 227 -23.74 8.15 0.59
CA LEU A 227 -23.44 8.58 -0.78
C LEU A 227 -22.69 9.92 -0.82
N GLN A 228 -23.12 10.88 0.01
CA GLN A 228 -22.48 12.19 0.10
C GLN A 228 -21.08 12.09 0.72
N GLN A 229 -20.91 11.22 1.71
CA GLN A 229 -19.60 10.97 2.34
C GLN A 229 -18.61 10.39 1.34
N VAL A 230 -19.00 9.34 0.61
CA VAL A 230 -18.19 8.72 -0.44
C VAL A 230 -17.88 9.73 -1.54
N HIS A 231 -18.89 10.47 -2.01
CA HIS A 231 -18.68 11.50 -3.02
C HIS A 231 -17.70 12.60 -2.56
N ASN A 232 -17.78 13.05 -1.32
CA ASN A 232 -16.85 14.06 -0.79
C ASN A 232 -15.39 13.55 -0.76
N GLN A 233 -15.19 12.24 -0.62
CA GLN A 233 -13.85 11.63 -0.67
C GLN A 233 -13.24 11.71 -2.07
N TYR A 234 -14.05 11.49 -3.11
CA TYR A 234 -13.56 11.30 -4.48
C TYR A 234 -13.81 12.48 -5.42
N LYS A 235 -14.64 13.46 -5.06
CA LYS A 235 -15.05 14.57 -5.94
C LYS A 235 -13.90 15.40 -6.49
N ALA A 236 -12.82 15.56 -5.71
CA ALA A 236 -11.66 16.34 -6.13
C ALA A 236 -10.93 15.70 -7.31
N VAL A 237 -10.97 14.37 -7.41
CA VAL A 237 -10.30 13.58 -8.45
C VAL A 237 -11.23 13.33 -9.62
N TYR A 238 -12.44 12.86 -9.37
CA TYR A 238 -13.35 12.37 -10.41
C TYR A 238 -14.46 13.33 -10.79
N GLY A 239 -14.65 14.42 -10.07
CA GLY A 239 -15.58 15.50 -10.40
C GLY A 239 -16.80 15.57 -9.49
N GLU A 240 -17.62 16.59 -9.72
CA GLU A 240 -18.87 16.87 -8.99
C GLU A 240 -20.10 16.44 -9.81
N TYR A 241 -21.27 16.50 -9.17
CA TYR A 241 -22.54 16.24 -9.85
C TYR A 241 -22.68 17.07 -11.13
N GLY A 242 -22.91 16.39 -12.26
CA GLY A 242 -23.06 17.05 -13.56
C GLY A 242 -21.73 17.49 -14.22
N SER A 243 -20.57 17.20 -13.61
CA SER A 243 -19.28 17.46 -14.23
C SER A 243 -18.90 16.36 -15.23
N ALA A 244 -18.12 16.73 -16.25
CA ALA A 244 -17.58 15.77 -17.23
C ALA A 244 -16.16 15.28 -16.90
N ARG A 245 -15.68 15.52 -15.67
CA ARG A 245 -14.29 15.21 -15.29
C ARG A 245 -13.95 13.73 -15.38
N ASN A 246 -14.92 12.88 -15.02
CA ASN A 246 -14.87 11.45 -15.30
C ASN A 246 -16.29 10.94 -15.55
N GLU A 247 -16.58 10.60 -16.80
CA GLU A 247 -17.93 10.25 -17.22
C GLU A 247 -18.48 9.00 -16.50
N GLN A 248 -17.64 8.00 -16.27
CA GLN A 248 -18.07 6.75 -15.61
C GLN A 248 -18.42 7.00 -14.14
N TYR A 249 -17.57 7.70 -13.42
CA TYR A 249 -17.84 8.07 -12.03
C TYR A 249 -19.11 8.94 -11.91
N CYS A 250 -19.21 9.98 -12.73
CA CYS A 250 -20.34 10.90 -12.71
C CYS A 250 -21.65 10.21 -13.11
N ALA A 251 -21.63 9.24 -14.04
CA ALA A 251 -22.80 8.46 -14.41
C ALA A 251 -23.33 7.66 -13.21
N VAL A 252 -22.45 6.92 -12.50
CA VAL A 252 -22.81 6.15 -11.30
C VAL A 252 -23.26 7.06 -10.16
N LEU A 253 -22.58 8.17 -9.93
CA LEU A 253 -22.96 9.16 -8.92
C LEU A 253 -24.36 9.73 -9.18
N ASN A 254 -24.69 10.04 -10.43
CA ASN A 254 -26.00 10.54 -10.83
C ASN A 254 -27.10 9.47 -10.66
N GLU A 255 -26.81 8.22 -11.02
CA GLU A 255 -27.70 7.10 -10.82
C GLU A 255 -28.02 6.91 -9.32
N MET A 256 -26.98 6.83 -8.48
CA MET A 256 -27.16 6.66 -7.03
C MET A 256 -27.84 7.87 -6.38
N SER A 257 -27.67 9.08 -6.94
CA SER A 257 -28.32 10.28 -6.46
C SER A 257 -29.83 10.30 -6.75
N ARG A 258 -30.25 9.68 -7.85
CA ARG A 258 -31.69 9.47 -8.14
C ARG A 258 -32.32 8.43 -7.20
N LYS A 259 -31.53 7.40 -6.84
CA LYS A 259 -31.97 6.37 -5.88
C LYS A 259 -32.17 6.94 -4.46
N TYR A 260 -31.35 7.93 -4.09
CA TYR A 260 -31.38 8.60 -2.79
C TYR A 260 -31.58 10.11 -2.96
N PRO A 261 -32.80 10.59 -3.26
CA PRO A 261 -33.08 12.03 -3.48
C PRO A 261 -32.83 12.85 -2.21
N ARG A 262 -32.62 14.18 -2.38
CA ARG A 262 -32.57 15.10 -1.23
C ARG A 262 -33.93 15.14 -0.56
N PRO A 263 -34.01 15.17 0.76
CA PRO A 263 -35.26 15.49 1.43
C PRO A 263 -35.73 16.87 0.98
N SER A 264 -37.01 16.99 0.67
CA SER A 264 -37.70 18.22 0.30
C SER A 264 -37.71 19.21 1.46
#